data_83414de6aead3f274da6e574cc2a21bc
#
_entry.id   83414de6aead3f274da6e574cc2a21bc
#
_cell.length_a   1.000
_cell.length_b   1.000
_cell.length_c   1.000
_cell.angle_alpha   90.00
_cell.angle_beta   90.00
_cell.angle_gamma   90.00
#
_symmetry.space_group_name_H-M   'P 1'
#
loop_
_entity.id
_entity.type
_entity.pdbx_description
1 polymer ?
#
loop_
_entity_poly.entity_id
_entity_poly.type
_entity_poly.pdbx_seq_one_letter_code
_entity_poly.pdbx_strand_id
1 'polypeptide(L)'
;KPAPVEGKTVIGIIFQTDESRISAKEKALGYTHGLVMAIRSAHGTESPLTRYSFDTSFDTIPNKKTGVAWYGDIEGYQWTLNILEAYPGEKIQKCPAFDFTTTDFKPSAPSGTSGWYVPSIGQVWDMLSVFCGGEVAAHLKTLRTYGSDITYYYKYGGDLKLSYDPIAALNSV
;
A
#
# COMPACT_ATOMS: atom_id res chain seq x y z
N LYS A 1 13.95 -10.54 13.00
CA LYS A 1 14.39 -9.13 12.82
C LYS A 1 15.87 -9.12 12.48
N PRO A 2 16.32 -8.45 11.41
CA PRO A 2 17.76 -8.28 11.19
C PRO A 2 18.37 -7.48 12.36
N ALA A 3 19.63 -7.78 12.69
CA ALA A 3 20.32 -7.06 13.74
C ALA A 3 20.42 -5.56 13.37
N PRO A 4 20.28 -4.65 14.37
CA PRO A 4 20.50 -3.23 14.12
C PRO A 4 21.91 -2.98 13.57
N VAL A 5 22.02 -2.14 12.54
CA VAL A 5 23.31 -1.67 12.02
C VAL A 5 23.62 -0.36 12.72
N GLU A 6 24.81 -0.27 13.31
CA GLU A 6 25.24 0.93 14.04
C GLU A 6 25.17 2.17 13.14
N GLY A 7 24.62 3.26 13.67
CA GLY A 7 24.44 4.52 12.93
C GLY A 7 23.36 4.48 11.85
N LYS A 8 22.57 3.41 11.74
CA LYS A 8 21.45 3.29 10.79
C LYS A 8 20.12 3.18 11.53
N THR A 9 19.11 3.85 11.01
CA THR A 9 17.73 3.73 11.48
C THR A 9 16.93 2.94 10.44
N VAL A 10 16.28 1.87 10.89
CA VAL A 10 15.34 1.13 10.04
C VAL A 10 14.08 1.98 9.86
N ILE A 11 13.73 2.28 8.62
CA ILE A 11 12.55 3.08 8.27
C ILE A 11 11.47 2.27 7.54
N GLY A 12 11.81 1.08 7.08
CA GLY A 12 10.88 0.23 6.35
C GLY A 12 11.41 -1.19 6.17
N ILE A 13 10.54 -2.05 5.67
CA ILE A 13 10.83 -3.46 5.38
C ILE A 13 10.51 -3.71 3.92
N ILE A 14 11.46 -4.32 3.19
CA ILE A 14 11.24 -4.72 1.79
C ILE A 14 10.23 -5.87 1.79
N PHE A 15 9.14 -5.70 1.03
CA PHE A 15 8.11 -6.71 0.90
C PHE A 15 7.98 -7.26 -0.53
N GLN A 16 8.53 -6.56 -1.53
CA GLN A 16 8.44 -6.98 -2.92
C GLN A 16 9.75 -6.71 -3.64
N THR A 17 10.28 -7.72 -4.32
CA THR A 17 11.51 -7.64 -5.13
C THR A 17 11.31 -8.12 -6.58
N ASP A 18 10.10 -8.57 -6.91
CA ASP A 18 9.74 -8.94 -8.27
C ASP A 18 9.45 -7.68 -9.09
N GLU A 19 10.27 -7.41 -10.10
CA GLU A 19 10.11 -6.26 -10.98
C GLU A 19 8.77 -6.22 -11.71
N SER A 20 8.14 -7.37 -11.94
CA SER A 20 6.81 -7.42 -12.56
C SER A 20 5.72 -6.81 -11.66
N ARG A 21 6.01 -6.67 -10.37
CA ARG A 21 5.13 -6.09 -9.34
C ARG A 21 5.44 -4.62 -9.03
N ILE A 22 6.40 -4.02 -9.74
CA ILE A 22 6.69 -2.59 -9.67
C ILE A 22 5.92 -1.89 -10.80
N SER A 23 5.28 -0.78 -10.51
CA SER A 23 4.45 -0.06 -11.48
C SER A 23 5.24 0.41 -12.69
N ALA A 24 4.56 0.56 -13.82
CA ALA A 24 5.18 1.06 -15.05
C ALA A 24 5.76 2.48 -14.85
N LYS A 25 5.08 3.31 -14.06
CA LYS A 25 5.51 4.67 -13.76
C LYS A 25 6.82 4.68 -12.95
N GLU A 26 6.92 3.83 -11.92
CA GLU A 26 8.14 3.73 -11.10
C GLU A 26 9.32 3.23 -11.94
N LYS A 27 9.11 2.19 -12.74
CA LYS A 27 10.14 1.66 -13.65
C LYS A 27 10.65 2.70 -14.65
N ALA A 28 9.75 3.50 -15.23
CA ALA A 28 10.12 4.57 -16.16
C ALA A 28 10.97 5.68 -15.50
N LEU A 29 10.90 5.81 -14.18
CA LEU A 29 11.73 6.73 -13.37
C LEU A 29 13.00 6.08 -12.80
N GLY A 30 13.24 4.79 -13.11
CA GLY A 30 14.41 4.06 -12.66
C GLY A 30 14.25 3.39 -11.28
N TYR A 31 13.06 3.38 -10.70
CA TYR A 31 12.78 2.72 -9.41
C TYR A 31 12.40 1.26 -9.64
N THR A 32 13.42 0.38 -9.70
CA THR A 32 13.25 -1.02 -10.13
C THR A 32 13.63 -2.07 -9.09
N HIS A 33 14.23 -1.67 -7.97
CA HIS A 33 14.87 -2.62 -7.04
C HIS A 33 13.92 -3.28 -6.04
N GLY A 34 12.71 -2.74 -5.85
CA GLY A 34 11.72 -3.31 -4.94
C GLY A 34 10.86 -2.27 -4.24
N LEU A 35 9.86 -2.77 -3.51
CA LEU A 35 8.94 -1.95 -2.74
C LEU A 35 9.17 -2.14 -1.23
N VAL A 36 9.03 -1.06 -0.49
CA VAL A 36 9.27 -0.98 0.95
C VAL A 36 8.01 -0.54 1.68
N MET A 37 7.60 -1.30 2.68
CA MET A 37 6.55 -0.89 3.62
C MET A 37 7.20 -0.13 4.78
N ALA A 38 6.66 1.02 5.13
CA ALA A 38 7.09 1.78 6.31
C ALA A 38 6.76 1.01 7.60
N ILE A 39 7.65 1.08 8.60
CA ILE A 39 7.42 0.46 9.93
C ILE A 39 6.63 1.34 10.89
N ARG A 40 6.17 2.49 10.42
CA ARG A 40 5.35 3.43 11.21
C ARG A 40 4.14 3.85 10.38
N SER A 41 3.02 4.05 11.07
CA SER A 41 1.85 4.68 10.45
C SER A 41 2.16 6.14 10.08
N ALA A 42 1.67 6.59 8.94
CA ALA A 42 1.81 7.97 8.51
C ALA A 42 1.08 8.94 9.44
N HIS A 43 -0.02 8.52 10.05
CA HIS A 43 -0.83 9.34 10.97
C HIS A 43 -0.42 9.22 12.45
N GLY A 44 0.66 8.50 12.77
CA GLY A 44 1.10 8.31 14.16
C GLY A 44 0.34 7.20 14.89
N THR A 45 0.52 7.12 16.23
CA THR A 45 0.03 6.01 17.05
C THR A 45 -1.38 6.19 17.58
N GLU A 46 -1.90 7.41 17.63
CA GLU A 46 -3.17 7.71 18.31
C GLU A 46 -4.40 7.37 17.48
N SER A 47 -4.29 7.40 16.14
CA SER A 47 -5.37 7.01 15.24
C SER A 47 -4.77 6.41 13.95
N PRO A 48 -4.57 5.08 13.91
CA PRO A 48 -4.00 4.43 12.74
C PRO A 48 -4.92 4.45 11.52
N LEU A 49 -6.21 4.78 11.73
CA LEU A 49 -7.20 4.81 10.67
C LEU A 49 -7.47 6.26 10.25
N THR A 50 -7.45 6.49 8.96
CA THR A 50 -7.85 7.76 8.35
C THR A 50 -8.67 7.53 7.10
N ARG A 51 -9.42 8.56 6.68
CA ARG A 51 -10.21 8.48 5.46
C ARG A 51 -9.34 8.74 4.24
N TYR A 52 -9.70 8.11 3.14
CA TYR A 52 -9.10 8.43 1.85
C TYR A 52 -9.44 9.86 1.43
N SER A 53 -10.72 10.26 1.56
CA SER A 53 -11.16 11.59 1.23
C SER A 53 -12.39 12.00 2.05
N PHE A 54 -12.52 13.31 2.27
CA PHE A 54 -13.75 14.00 2.72
C PHE A 54 -14.51 14.63 1.55
N ASP A 55 -13.92 14.62 0.35
CA ASP A 55 -14.50 15.22 -0.84
C ASP A 55 -15.28 14.17 -1.65
N THR A 56 -16.54 14.45 -1.97
CA THR A 56 -17.39 13.56 -2.74
C THR A 56 -16.97 13.47 -4.21
N SER A 57 -16.19 14.43 -4.70
CA SER A 57 -15.63 14.40 -6.06
C SER A 57 -14.40 13.51 -6.21
N PHE A 58 -13.89 12.94 -5.11
CA PHE A 58 -12.72 12.06 -5.10
C PHE A 58 -12.85 10.88 -6.08
N ASP A 59 -14.04 10.28 -6.17
CA ASP A 59 -14.28 9.13 -7.04
C ASP A 59 -14.21 9.44 -8.55
N THR A 60 -14.21 10.72 -8.91
CA THR A 60 -14.06 11.15 -10.31
C THR A 60 -12.59 11.21 -10.75
N ILE A 61 -11.65 11.15 -9.81
CA ILE A 61 -10.21 11.19 -10.09
C ILE A 61 -9.78 9.82 -10.60
N PRO A 62 -9.00 9.75 -11.69
CA PRO A 62 -8.45 8.48 -12.17
C PRO A 62 -7.46 7.89 -11.16
N ASN A 63 -7.94 7.06 -10.26
CA ASN A 63 -7.18 6.44 -9.17
C ASN A 63 -7.34 4.92 -9.10
N LYS A 64 -7.89 4.32 -10.13
CA LYS A 64 -8.03 2.87 -10.24
C LYS A 64 -7.88 2.39 -11.68
N LYS A 65 -7.41 1.19 -11.85
CA LYS A 65 -7.33 0.51 -13.14
C LYS A 65 -8.64 -0.23 -13.41
N THR A 66 -9.31 0.10 -14.51
CA THR A 66 -10.52 -0.62 -14.94
C THR A 66 -10.15 -1.88 -15.71
N GLY A 67 -10.93 -2.96 -15.56
CA GLY A 67 -10.72 -4.20 -16.30
C GLY A 67 -9.52 -5.04 -15.84
N VAL A 68 -8.90 -4.68 -14.72
CA VAL A 68 -7.78 -5.41 -14.13
C VAL A 68 -8.24 -6.07 -12.84
N ALA A 69 -7.82 -7.31 -12.61
CA ALA A 69 -7.99 -7.97 -11.32
C ALA A 69 -7.34 -7.11 -10.22
N TRP A 70 -7.94 -7.06 -9.06
CA TRP A 70 -7.46 -6.25 -7.93
C TRP A 70 -6.00 -6.48 -7.59
N TYR A 71 -5.55 -7.73 -7.65
CA TYR A 71 -4.14 -8.06 -7.49
C TYR A 71 -3.25 -7.44 -8.57
N GLY A 72 -3.78 -7.18 -9.76
CA GLY A 72 -3.08 -6.51 -10.86
C GLY A 72 -2.99 -4.99 -10.71
N ASP A 73 -3.72 -4.38 -9.75
CA ASP A 73 -3.58 -2.96 -9.47
C ASP A 73 -2.36 -2.72 -8.56
N ILE A 74 -1.25 -2.37 -9.19
CA ILE A 74 0.04 -2.08 -8.56
C ILE A 74 0.47 -0.63 -8.74
N GLU A 75 -0.45 0.25 -9.08
CA GLU A 75 -0.18 1.64 -9.50
C GLU A 75 -0.31 2.65 -8.35
N GLY A 76 -0.10 2.25 -7.09
CA GLY A 76 -0.25 3.12 -5.91
C GLY A 76 0.53 4.43 -6.00
N TYR A 77 1.76 4.39 -6.54
CA TYR A 77 2.56 5.58 -6.80
C TYR A 77 1.87 6.54 -7.77
N GLN A 78 1.40 6.03 -8.93
CA GLN A 78 0.69 6.86 -9.92
C GLN A 78 -0.62 7.41 -9.35
N TRP A 79 -1.38 6.59 -8.61
CA TRP A 79 -2.62 7.04 -7.97
C TRP A 79 -2.37 8.15 -6.96
N THR A 80 -1.30 8.05 -6.18
CA THR A 80 -0.89 9.12 -5.25
C THR A 80 -0.57 10.41 -6.01
N LEU A 81 0.20 10.35 -7.10
CA LEU A 81 0.49 11.53 -7.91
C LEU A 81 -0.77 12.17 -8.50
N ASN A 82 -1.73 11.37 -8.98
CA ASN A 82 -3.00 11.89 -9.51
C ASN A 82 -3.79 12.65 -8.45
N ILE A 83 -3.78 12.16 -7.21
CA ILE A 83 -4.46 12.84 -6.09
C ILE A 83 -3.74 14.15 -5.74
N LEU A 84 -2.42 14.16 -5.67
CA LEU A 84 -1.64 15.37 -5.40
C LEU A 84 -1.84 16.44 -6.47
N GLU A 85 -1.97 16.04 -7.73
CA GLU A 85 -2.27 16.94 -8.84
C GLU A 85 -3.69 17.54 -8.73
N ALA A 86 -4.68 16.70 -8.37
CA ALA A 86 -6.07 17.14 -8.24
C ALA A 86 -6.31 18.01 -6.99
N TYR A 87 -5.52 17.81 -5.93
CA TYR A 87 -5.63 18.52 -4.66
C TYR A 87 -4.31 19.21 -4.28
N PRO A 88 -3.88 20.22 -5.01
CA PRO A 88 -2.61 20.91 -4.76
C PRO A 88 -2.63 21.76 -3.50
N GLY A 89 -1.46 21.86 -2.84
CA GLY A 89 -1.26 22.66 -1.64
C GLY A 89 -2.18 22.25 -0.49
N GLU A 90 -2.76 23.19 0.23
CA GLU A 90 -3.65 22.91 1.38
C GLU A 90 -4.90 22.09 1.03
N LYS A 91 -5.27 22.00 -0.23
CA LYS A 91 -6.43 21.21 -0.66
C LYS A 91 -6.23 19.72 -0.37
N ILE A 92 -4.99 19.24 -0.28
CA ILE A 92 -4.68 17.83 0.02
C ILE A 92 -5.24 17.38 1.36
N GLN A 93 -5.47 18.29 2.32
CA GLN A 93 -6.09 18.01 3.61
C GLN A 93 -7.49 17.40 3.47
N LYS A 94 -8.14 17.57 2.32
CA LYS A 94 -9.39 16.85 1.99
C LYS A 94 -9.18 15.35 1.75
N CYS A 95 -7.95 14.93 1.55
CA CYS A 95 -7.54 13.55 1.29
C CYS A 95 -6.51 13.10 2.34
N PRO A 96 -6.92 12.92 3.62
CA PRO A 96 -5.99 12.78 4.75
C PRO A 96 -5.00 11.63 4.60
N ALA A 97 -5.39 10.49 4.01
CA ALA A 97 -4.48 9.37 3.81
C ALA A 97 -3.27 9.76 2.93
N PHE A 98 -3.51 10.58 1.92
CA PHE A 98 -2.46 11.08 1.02
C PHE A 98 -1.67 12.20 1.66
N ASP A 99 -2.32 13.14 2.34
CA ASP A 99 -1.67 14.25 3.04
C ASP A 99 -0.67 13.72 4.07
N PHE A 100 -1.11 12.89 5.00
CA PHE A 100 -0.23 12.30 6.01
C PHE A 100 0.92 11.49 5.40
N THR A 101 0.69 10.79 4.31
CA THR A 101 1.73 9.98 3.67
C THR A 101 2.77 10.83 2.96
N THR A 102 2.37 11.93 2.31
CA THR A 102 3.28 12.70 1.45
C THR A 102 3.81 13.97 2.11
N THR A 103 3.06 14.57 3.03
CA THR A 103 3.39 15.85 3.67
C THR A 103 3.95 15.66 5.08
N ASP A 104 3.25 14.90 5.90
CA ASP A 104 3.54 14.81 7.33
C ASP A 104 4.40 13.62 7.73
N PHE A 105 4.50 12.60 6.85
CA PHE A 105 5.21 11.39 7.21
C PHE A 105 6.71 11.63 7.43
N LYS A 106 7.17 11.32 8.61
CA LYS A 106 8.58 11.24 8.99
C LYS A 106 8.87 9.80 9.43
N PRO A 107 9.86 9.14 8.93
CA PRO A 107 11.14 9.56 8.34
C PRO A 107 11.04 9.90 6.84
N SER A 108 11.99 10.74 6.41
CA SER A 108 12.14 11.04 4.99
C SER A 108 12.54 9.79 4.20
N ALA A 109 11.99 9.64 3.02
CA ALA A 109 12.44 8.60 2.11
C ALA A 109 13.90 8.83 1.68
N PRO A 110 14.69 7.76 1.50
CA PRO A 110 16.06 7.89 1.02
C PRO A 110 16.12 8.53 -0.38
N SER A 111 17.20 9.22 -0.68
CA SER A 111 17.46 9.71 -2.04
C SER A 111 17.52 8.55 -3.03
N GLY A 112 17.03 8.77 -4.25
CA GLY A 112 16.99 7.73 -5.30
C GLY A 112 15.82 6.75 -5.17
N THR A 113 14.80 7.08 -4.35
CA THR A 113 13.56 6.33 -4.25
C THR A 113 12.38 7.16 -4.74
N SER A 114 11.23 6.50 -5.00
CA SER A 114 9.97 7.17 -5.37
C SER A 114 9.37 8.04 -4.26
N GLY A 115 9.92 7.98 -3.05
CA GLY A 115 9.28 8.56 -1.87
C GLY A 115 8.18 7.66 -1.30
N TRP A 116 7.49 8.16 -0.27
CA TRP A 116 6.35 7.46 0.33
C TRP A 116 5.06 7.74 -0.44
N TYR A 117 4.24 6.74 -0.61
CA TYR A 117 2.95 6.85 -1.28
C TYR A 117 1.92 5.88 -0.67
N VAL A 118 0.65 6.13 -0.95
CA VAL A 118 -0.44 5.24 -0.53
C VAL A 118 -0.46 4.02 -1.46
N PRO A 119 -0.33 2.79 -0.93
CA PRO A 119 -0.28 1.61 -1.76
C PRO A 119 -1.64 1.34 -2.43
N SER A 120 -1.61 0.76 -3.63
CA SER A 120 -2.78 0.18 -4.27
C SER A 120 -3.14 -1.17 -3.66
N ILE A 121 -4.33 -1.67 -3.98
CA ILE A 121 -4.82 -2.93 -3.40
C ILE A 121 -3.93 -4.12 -3.73
N GLY A 122 -3.37 -4.20 -4.94
CA GLY A 122 -2.45 -5.26 -5.34
C GLY A 122 -1.14 -5.24 -4.54
N GLN A 123 -0.65 -4.05 -4.20
CA GLN A 123 0.53 -3.89 -3.34
C GLN A 123 0.24 -4.26 -1.88
N VAL A 124 -0.97 -3.93 -1.37
CA VAL A 124 -1.41 -4.40 -0.04
C VAL A 124 -1.49 -5.93 0.00
N TRP A 125 -1.96 -6.57 -1.06
CA TRP A 125 -1.97 -8.03 -1.15
C TRP A 125 -0.58 -8.64 -1.13
N ASP A 126 0.39 -8.01 -1.76
CA ASP A 126 1.79 -8.44 -1.68
C ASP A 126 2.32 -8.34 -0.23
N MET A 127 2.05 -7.23 0.48
CA MET A 127 2.40 -7.08 1.90
C MET A 127 1.77 -8.18 2.75
N LEU A 128 0.46 -8.40 2.63
CA LEU A 128 -0.24 -9.45 3.38
C LEU A 128 0.32 -10.84 3.07
N SER A 129 0.66 -11.12 1.81
CA SER A 129 1.23 -12.41 1.41
C SER A 129 2.59 -12.68 2.04
N VAL A 130 3.37 -11.63 2.28
CA VAL A 130 4.73 -11.76 2.84
C VAL A 130 4.70 -11.78 4.37
N PHE A 131 3.91 -10.92 5.00
CA PHE A 131 3.99 -10.70 6.44
C PHE A 131 2.99 -11.51 7.26
N CYS A 132 1.86 -11.91 6.68
CA CYS A 132 0.79 -12.56 7.41
C CYS A 132 0.80 -14.11 7.34
N GLY A 133 1.87 -14.70 6.78
CA GLY A 133 2.08 -16.15 6.79
C GLY A 133 1.35 -16.93 5.71
N GLY A 134 1.61 -18.24 5.67
CA GLY A 134 1.22 -19.12 4.57
C GLY A 134 -0.29 -19.29 4.37
N GLU A 135 -1.08 -19.22 5.44
CA GLU A 135 -2.54 -19.35 5.36
C GLU A 135 -3.16 -18.18 4.60
N VAL A 136 -2.77 -16.93 4.92
CA VAL A 136 -3.21 -15.73 4.21
C VAL A 136 -2.70 -15.73 2.78
N ALA A 137 -1.43 -16.06 2.56
CA ALA A 137 -0.84 -16.16 1.22
C ALA A 137 -1.57 -17.17 0.33
N ALA A 138 -1.93 -18.34 0.86
CA ALA A 138 -2.70 -19.36 0.13
C ALA A 138 -4.09 -18.86 -0.24
N HIS A 139 -4.78 -18.19 0.70
CA HIS A 139 -6.10 -17.62 0.46
C HIS A 139 -6.06 -16.53 -0.62
N LEU A 140 -5.13 -15.59 -0.52
CA LEU A 140 -4.94 -14.52 -1.51
C LEU A 140 -4.59 -15.10 -2.88
N LYS A 141 -3.80 -16.18 -2.96
CA LYS A 141 -3.52 -16.89 -4.20
C LYS A 141 -4.79 -17.44 -4.84
N THR A 142 -5.70 -17.99 -4.05
CA THR A 142 -7.00 -18.46 -4.51
C THR A 142 -7.84 -17.31 -5.06
N LEU A 143 -7.91 -16.20 -4.34
CA LEU A 143 -8.64 -15.01 -4.80
C LEU A 143 -8.08 -14.45 -6.12
N ARG A 144 -6.77 -14.48 -6.35
CA ARG A 144 -6.15 -14.10 -7.62
C ARG A 144 -6.68 -14.90 -8.80
N THR A 145 -6.96 -16.19 -8.59
CA THR A 145 -7.47 -17.07 -9.63
C THR A 145 -8.90 -16.73 -10.03
N TYR A 146 -9.69 -16.19 -9.13
CA TYR A 146 -11.09 -15.82 -9.37
C TYR A 146 -11.26 -14.38 -9.89
N GLY A 147 -10.17 -13.66 -10.10
CA GLY A 147 -10.18 -12.35 -10.73
C GLY A 147 -10.50 -11.19 -9.80
N SER A 148 -11.17 -10.21 -10.35
CA SER A 148 -11.26 -8.85 -9.79
C SER A 148 -12.51 -8.60 -8.95
N ASP A 149 -13.31 -9.60 -8.66
CA ASP A 149 -14.60 -9.34 -8.02
C ASP A 149 -14.46 -9.15 -6.51
N ILE A 150 -14.53 -7.89 -6.09
CA ILE A 150 -14.59 -7.51 -4.68
C ILE A 150 -15.79 -8.16 -3.99
N THR A 151 -16.88 -8.37 -4.72
CA THR A 151 -18.06 -9.04 -4.21
C THR A 151 -17.71 -10.44 -3.75
N TYR A 152 -16.81 -11.10 -4.47
CA TYR A 152 -16.28 -12.39 -4.06
C TYR A 152 -15.52 -12.30 -2.73
N TYR A 153 -14.65 -11.30 -2.58
CA TYR A 153 -13.92 -11.08 -1.32
C TYR A 153 -14.87 -10.84 -0.15
N TYR A 154 -15.82 -9.92 -0.29
CA TYR A 154 -16.78 -9.63 0.78
C TYR A 154 -17.77 -10.75 1.02
N LYS A 155 -18.19 -11.46 -0.02
CA LYS A 155 -19.16 -12.54 0.09
C LYS A 155 -18.57 -13.81 0.69
N TYR A 156 -17.30 -14.11 0.38
CA TYR A 156 -16.65 -15.36 0.79
C TYR A 156 -15.49 -15.11 1.77
N GLY A 157 -14.91 -13.95 1.81
CA GLY A 157 -13.86 -13.59 2.78
C GLY A 157 -14.35 -13.54 4.23
N GLY A 158 -15.63 -13.29 4.45
CA GLY A 158 -16.24 -13.40 5.77
C GLY A 158 -16.27 -14.81 6.36
N ASP A 159 -16.12 -15.82 5.51
CA ASP A 159 -16.04 -17.23 5.91
C ASP A 159 -14.60 -17.70 6.14
N LEU A 160 -13.60 -16.87 5.86
CA LEU A 160 -12.21 -17.18 6.09
C LEU A 160 -11.92 -17.18 7.59
N LYS A 161 -11.87 -18.36 8.17
CA LYS A 161 -11.45 -18.57 9.56
C LYS A 161 -9.93 -18.74 9.59
N LEU A 162 -9.21 -17.63 9.72
CA LEU A 162 -7.77 -17.69 9.97
C LEU A 162 -7.51 -18.15 11.40
N SER A 163 -6.43 -18.91 11.59
CA SER A 163 -5.98 -19.34 12.92
C SER A 163 -5.37 -18.19 13.73
N TYR A 164 -5.16 -17.04 13.11
CA TYR A 164 -4.60 -15.83 13.71
C TYR A 164 -5.18 -14.57 13.04
N ASP A 165 -5.01 -13.42 13.71
CA ASP A 165 -5.38 -12.12 13.16
C ASP A 165 -4.28 -11.60 12.21
N PRO A 166 -4.53 -11.51 10.90
CA PRO A 166 -3.54 -11.03 9.94
C PRO A 166 -3.16 -9.56 10.16
N ILE A 167 -4.07 -8.74 10.68
CA ILE A 167 -3.79 -7.34 10.98
C ILE A 167 -2.86 -7.23 12.19
N ALA A 168 -3.11 -8.01 13.24
CA ALA A 168 -2.20 -8.08 14.38
C ALA A 168 -0.83 -8.62 13.96
N ALA A 169 -0.77 -9.62 13.09
CA ALA A 169 0.48 -10.13 12.54
C ALA A 169 1.24 -9.06 11.75
N LEU A 170 0.56 -8.29 10.91
CA LEU A 170 1.17 -7.19 10.17
C LEU A 170 1.69 -6.09 11.10
N ASN A 171 0.96 -5.76 12.16
CA ASN A 171 1.36 -4.74 13.13
C ASN A 171 2.52 -5.20 14.05
N SER A 172 2.84 -6.49 14.08
CA SER A 172 3.92 -7.05 14.89
C SER A 172 5.29 -7.06 14.18
N VAL A 173 5.34 -6.72 12.90
CA VAL A 173 6.55 -6.65 12.08
C VAL A 173 7.28 -5.34 12.28
#